data_6fecbd9cb7b570152dcbfcdc0d3f7100
#
_entry.id   6fecbd9cb7b570152dcbfcdc0d3f7100
#
_cell.length_a   1.000
_cell.length_b   1.000
_cell.length_c   1.000
_cell.angle_alpha   90.00
_cell.angle_beta   90.00
_cell.angle_gamma   90.00
#
_symmetry.space_group_name_H-M   'P 1'
#
loop_
_entity.id
_entity.type
_entity.pdbx_description
1 polymer ?
#
loop_
_entity_poly.entity_id
_entity_poly.type
_entity_poly.pdbx_seq_one_letter_code
_entity_poly.pdbx_strand_id
1 'polypeptide(L)'
;MSKETKIFLIISLLVIILIIYLGFQEPSEPQEFVKNKTFSNYSTLFFDYEISRYPSSVEIKPLEAVNENITLGFVTDPWNINFGIIPGNGTLVKRTVELTNLKDENSKVILRTYGNISPLVSFSKNNFIMHPHEKVSIEISLYDNDTKRMNYTGEIDVISKKAIYNFLPIS
;
A
#
# COMPACT_ATOMS: atom_id res chain seq x y z
N MET A 1 -8.28 -36.43 -34.66
CA MET A 1 -8.23 -34.96 -34.62
C MET A 1 -7.25 -34.49 -35.67
N SER A 2 -7.66 -33.65 -36.61
CA SER A 2 -6.79 -33.15 -37.67
C SER A 2 -5.65 -32.27 -37.14
N LYS A 3 -4.58 -32.07 -37.91
CA LYS A 3 -3.46 -31.19 -37.56
C LYS A 3 -3.94 -29.75 -37.33
N GLU A 4 -4.88 -29.30 -38.14
CA GLU A 4 -5.49 -27.95 -38.06
C GLU A 4 -6.29 -27.76 -36.77
N THR A 5 -7.06 -28.76 -36.34
CA THR A 5 -7.80 -28.71 -35.06
C THR A 5 -6.86 -28.61 -33.86
N LYS A 6 -5.70 -29.30 -33.89
CA LYS A 6 -4.69 -29.20 -32.84
C LYS A 6 -4.09 -27.79 -32.75
N ILE A 7 -3.75 -27.22 -33.91
CA ILE A 7 -3.19 -25.86 -33.97
C ILE A 7 -4.21 -24.85 -33.46
N PHE A 8 -5.47 -24.94 -33.87
CA PHE A 8 -6.53 -24.05 -33.39
C PHE A 8 -6.70 -24.11 -31.87
N LEU A 9 -6.70 -25.32 -31.29
CA LEU A 9 -6.80 -25.51 -29.83
C LEU A 9 -5.62 -24.89 -29.09
N ILE A 10 -4.40 -25.03 -29.62
CA ILE A 10 -3.19 -24.43 -29.00
C ILE A 10 -3.29 -22.91 -29.03
N ILE A 11 -3.66 -22.33 -30.16
CA ILE A 11 -3.82 -20.87 -30.29
C ILE A 11 -4.90 -20.38 -29.33
N SER A 12 -6.05 -21.04 -29.27
CA SER A 12 -7.15 -20.68 -28.38
C SER A 12 -6.71 -20.72 -26.91
N LEU A 13 -5.97 -21.74 -26.50
CA LEU A 13 -5.42 -21.86 -25.14
C LEU A 13 -4.45 -20.72 -24.82
N LEU A 14 -3.56 -20.37 -25.74
CA LEU A 14 -2.61 -19.24 -25.56
C LEU A 14 -3.34 -17.91 -25.42
N VAL A 15 -4.40 -17.68 -26.18
CA VAL A 15 -5.23 -16.46 -26.08
C VAL A 15 -5.91 -16.39 -24.70
N ILE A 16 -6.47 -17.51 -24.22
CA ILE A 16 -7.10 -17.56 -22.90
C ILE A 16 -6.07 -17.24 -21.80
N ILE A 17 -4.87 -17.84 -21.87
CA ILE A 17 -3.80 -17.59 -20.91
C ILE A 17 -3.40 -16.10 -20.93
N LEU A 18 -3.29 -15.50 -22.11
CA LEU A 18 -2.96 -14.08 -22.25
C LEU A 18 -4.04 -13.17 -21.63
N ILE A 19 -5.33 -13.47 -21.86
CA ILE A 19 -6.46 -12.74 -21.27
C ILE A 19 -6.40 -12.80 -19.74
N ILE A 20 -6.18 -14.00 -19.18
CA ILE A 20 -6.05 -14.20 -17.74
C ILE A 20 -4.86 -13.40 -17.22
N TYR A 21 -3.70 -13.49 -17.86
CA TYR A 21 -2.49 -12.76 -17.44
C TYR A 21 -2.72 -11.25 -17.42
N LEU A 22 -3.28 -10.66 -18.49
CA LEU A 22 -3.56 -9.23 -18.57
C LEU A 22 -4.67 -8.78 -17.60
N GLY A 23 -5.62 -9.66 -17.29
CA GLY A 23 -6.74 -9.36 -16.41
C GLY A 23 -6.39 -9.33 -14.92
N PHE A 24 -5.34 -10.06 -14.52
CA PHE A 24 -4.94 -10.17 -13.11
C PHE A 24 -3.64 -9.41 -12.77
N GLN A 25 -3.20 -8.51 -13.65
CA GLN A 25 -2.05 -7.68 -13.32
C GLN A 25 -2.40 -6.74 -12.15
N GLU A 26 -1.44 -6.58 -11.24
CA GLU A 26 -1.50 -5.61 -10.17
C GLU A 26 -0.70 -4.35 -10.52
N PRO A 27 -1.02 -3.19 -9.91
CA PRO A 27 -0.22 -1.98 -10.07
C PRO A 27 1.25 -2.24 -9.73
N SER A 28 2.15 -1.77 -10.58
CA SER A 28 3.60 -1.88 -10.38
C SER A 28 4.09 -0.96 -9.26
N GLU A 29 5.29 -1.24 -8.77
CA GLU A 29 5.98 -0.32 -7.87
C GLU A 29 6.19 1.05 -8.51
N PRO A 30 6.09 2.13 -7.72
CA PRO A 30 6.36 3.47 -8.20
C PRO A 30 7.84 3.62 -8.58
N GLN A 31 8.10 4.25 -9.73
CA GLN A 31 9.47 4.58 -10.14
C GLN A 31 10.04 5.77 -9.34
N GLU A 32 9.17 6.68 -8.92
CA GLU A 32 9.51 7.83 -8.09
C GLU A 32 8.49 7.97 -6.95
N PHE A 33 8.98 8.31 -5.75
CA PHE A 33 8.11 8.54 -4.60
C PHE A 33 7.45 9.91 -4.68
N VAL A 34 6.18 9.95 -4.25
CA VAL A 34 5.42 11.20 -4.25
C VAL A 34 5.94 12.16 -3.18
N LYS A 35 5.95 13.47 -3.49
CA LYS A 35 6.29 14.53 -2.54
C LYS A 35 5.07 15.02 -1.75
N ASN A 36 3.90 14.85 -2.32
CA ASN A 36 2.60 15.17 -1.72
C ASN A 36 1.65 14.01 -1.98
N LYS A 37 0.60 13.90 -1.17
CA LYS A 37 -0.46 12.92 -1.39
C LYS A 37 -0.99 13.02 -2.82
N THR A 38 -1.02 11.90 -3.52
CA THR A 38 -1.58 11.81 -4.87
C THR A 38 -2.60 10.68 -4.95
N PHE A 39 -3.46 10.78 -5.94
CA PHE A 39 -4.43 9.76 -6.30
C PHE A 39 -4.18 9.33 -7.73
N SER A 40 -4.21 8.05 -7.98
CA SER A 40 -4.13 7.48 -9.31
C SER A 40 -5.10 6.31 -9.46
N ASN A 41 -5.54 6.09 -10.69
CA ASN A 41 -6.38 4.96 -11.04
C ASN A 41 -5.62 4.07 -12.00
N TYR A 42 -5.79 2.77 -11.82
CA TYR A 42 -5.25 1.76 -12.72
C TYR A 42 -6.34 0.72 -12.98
N SER A 43 -6.56 0.35 -14.24
CA SER A 43 -7.59 -0.63 -14.60
C SER A 43 -6.98 -1.77 -15.41
N THR A 44 -7.47 -2.96 -15.16
CA THR A 44 -7.20 -4.17 -15.94
C THR A 44 -8.47 -4.64 -16.63
N LEU A 45 -8.46 -5.80 -17.26
CA LEU A 45 -9.68 -6.39 -17.83
C LEU A 45 -10.72 -6.78 -16.77
N PHE A 46 -10.29 -7.05 -15.53
CA PHE A 46 -11.15 -7.62 -14.50
C PHE A 46 -11.29 -6.75 -13.26
N PHE A 47 -10.34 -5.84 -12.99
CA PHE A 47 -10.29 -5.07 -11.77
C PHE A 47 -9.94 -3.61 -12.01
N ASP A 48 -10.61 -2.75 -11.25
CA ASP A 48 -10.26 -1.35 -11.09
C ASP A 48 -9.50 -1.17 -9.77
N TYR A 49 -8.44 -0.37 -9.80
CA TYR A 49 -7.62 -0.02 -8.66
C TYR A 49 -7.62 1.49 -8.47
N GLU A 50 -7.94 1.92 -7.27
CA GLU A 50 -7.76 3.30 -6.82
C GLU A 50 -6.59 3.32 -5.84
N ILE A 51 -5.58 4.12 -6.12
CA ILE A 51 -4.33 4.16 -5.37
C ILE A 51 -4.19 5.53 -4.75
N SER A 52 -4.21 5.58 -3.42
CA SER A 52 -3.86 6.77 -2.64
C SER A 52 -2.43 6.62 -2.17
N ARG A 53 -1.54 7.50 -2.66
CA ARG A 53 -0.10 7.47 -2.41
C ARG A 53 0.25 8.54 -1.39
N TYR A 54 0.89 8.17 -0.29
CA TYR A 54 1.27 9.06 0.80
C TYR A 54 2.79 9.09 0.96
N PRO A 55 3.44 10.26 0.85
CA PRO A 55 4.84 10.36 1.21
C PRO A 55 5.02 10.02 2.69
N SER A 56 6.09 9.30 2.98
CA SER A 56 6.37 8.81 4.31
C SER A 56 7.83 9.05 4.68
N SER A 57 8.07 9.46 5.92
CA SER A 57 9.43 9.74 6.41
C SER A 57 9.55 9.55 7.91
N VAL A 58 10.78 9.29 8.34
CA VAL A 58 11.19 9.28 9.74
C VAL A 58 12.65 9.70 9.85
N GLU A 59 12.98 10.51 10.86
CA GLU A 59 14.36 10.78 11.27
C GLU A 59 14.66 10.04 12.57
N ILE A 60 15.67 9.17 12.56
CA ILE A 60 16.14 8.46 13.75
C ILE A 60 17.34 9.17 14.31
N LYS A 61 17.29 9.52 15.60
CA LYS A 61 18.40 10.15 16.32
C LYS A 61 18.94 9.20 17.40
N PRO A 62 20.28 9.12 17.61
CA PRO A 62 20.84 8.39 18.73
C PRO A 62 20.29 8.90 20.06
N LEU A 63 20.09 7.98 21.02
CA LEU A 63 19.54 8.33 22.33
C LEU A 63 20.39 9.39 23.06
N GLU A 64 21.71 9.40 22.86
CA GLU A 64 22.66 10.36 23.42
C GLU A 64 22.46 11.79 22.87
N ALA A 65 21.89 11.93 21.67
CA ALA A 65 21.58 13.23 21.07
C ALA A 65 20.23 13.81 21.54
N VAL A 66 19.49 13.08 22.38
CA VAL A 66 18.15 13.43 22.86
C VAL A 66 18.16 14.36 24.08
N ASN A 67 19.30 14.89 24.49
CA ASN A 67 19.36 15.95 25.50
C ASN A 67 18.76 17.31 25.07
N GLU A 68 18.33 17.41 23.81
CA GLU A 68 17.48 18.50 23.33
C GLU A 68 16.01 18.14 23.64
N ASN A 69 15.25 19.08 24.21
CA ASN A 69 13.82 18.91 24.47
C ASN A 69 13.10 18.44 23.21
N ILE A 70 12.79 17.14 23.14
CA ILE A 70 11.96 16.60 22.06
C ILE A 70 10.53 16.95 22.39
N THR A 71 9.97 17.89 21.65
CA THR A 71 8.54 18.17 21.68
C THR A 71 7.85 17.10 20.81
N LEU A 72 7.24 16.12 21.46
CA LEU A 72 6.39 15.15 20.78
C LEU A 72 5.08 15.84 20.41
N GLY A 73 5.02 16.35 19.19
CA GLY A 73 3.79 16.90 18.61
C GLY A 73 3.03 15.80 17.84
N PHE A 74 1.78 15.58 18.21
CA PHE A 74 0.87 14.79 17.37
C PHE A 74 0.39 15.66 16.21
N VAL A 75 1.03 15.57 15.06
CA VAL A 75 0.54 16.20 13.83
C VAL A 75 -0.30 15.17 13.11
N THR A 76 -1.61 15.35 13.09
CA THR A 76 -2.52 14.67 12.17
C THR A 76 -2.40 15.38 10.82
N ASP A 77 -1.43 15.00 10.02
CA ASP A 77 -1.31 15.49 8.66
C ASP A 77 -2.09 14.52 7.74
N PRO A 78 -3.22 14.94 7.17
CA PRO A 78 -4.00 14.10 6.27
C PRO A 78 -3.32 13.87 4.91
N TRP A 79 -2.20 14.54 4.67
CA TRP A 79 -1.49 14.54 3.40
C TRP A 79 -0.22 13.70 3.40
N ASN A 80 0.33 13.40 4.59
CA ASN A 80 1.58 12.66 4.75
C ASN A 80 1.47 11.67 5.91
N ILE A 81 2.17 10.54 5.78
CA ILE A 81 2.35 9.61 6.89
C ILE A 81 3.78 9.80 7.43
N ASN A 82 3.97 10.89 8.17
CA ASN A 82 5.26 11.24 8.74
C ASN A 82 5.35 10.75 10.19
N PHE A 83 6.38 10.00 10.52
CA PHE A 83 6.62 9.49 11.88
C PHE A 83 7.44 10.47 12.75
N GLY A 84 7.92 11.59 12.17
CA GLY A 84 8.67 12.61 12.87
C GLY A 84 10.09 12.21 13.21
N ILE A 85 10.58 12.72 14.36
CA ILE A 85 11.90 12.38 14.89
C ILE A 85 11.69 11.40 16.03
N ILE A 86 12.36 10.27 15.96
CA ILE A 86 12.29 9.23 16.99
C ILE A 86 13.68 8.92 17.55
N PRO A 87 13.77 8.58 18.85
CA PRO A 87 15.02 8.07 19.40
C PRO A 87 15.26 6.66 18.82
N GLY A 88 16.50 6.36 18.41
CA GLY A 88 16.92 5.01 18.01
C GLY A 88 16.88 4.03 19.19
N ASN A 89 17.29 2.79 18.92
CA ASN A 89 17.41 1.73 19.92
C ASN A 89 16.08 1.10 20.38
N GLY A 90 15.33 0.56 19.44
CA GLY A 90 14.13 -0.24 19.73
C GLY A 90 12.86 0.58 19.98
N THR A 91 12.79 1.79 19.44
CA THR A 91 11.59 2.61 19.54
C THR A 91 10.50 2.10 18.60
N LEU A 92 9.31 1.91 19.13
CA LEU A 92 8.10 1.60 18.40
C LEU A 92 7.20 2.83 18.33
N VAL A 93 6.92 3.31 17.12
CA VAL A 93 5.98 4.41 16.88
C VAL A 93 4.77 3.89 16.13
N LYS A 94 3.59 4.35 16.53
CA LYS A 94 2.32 3.94 15.96
C LYS A 94 1.55 5.13 15.41
N ARG A 95 0.95 4.96 14.24
CA ARG A 95 0.02 5.90 13.61
C ARG A 95 -1.27 5.17 13.28
N THR A 96 -2.39 5.80 13.55
CA THR A 96 -3.70 5.24 13.20
C THR A 96 -4.27 5.98 12.00
N VAL A 97 -4.72 5.24 10.99
CA VAL A 97 -5.40 5.75 9.81
C VAL A 97 -6.79 5.13 9.74
N GLU A 98 -7.82 5.96 9.59
CA GLU A 98 -9.19 5.51 9.36
C GLU A 98 -9.45 5.47 7.85
N LEU A 99 -9.87 4.32 7.36
CA LEU A 99 -10.31 4.12 5.98
C LEU A 99 -11.83 3.97 5.98
N THR A 100 -12.49 4.60 5.01
CA THR A 100 -13.93 4.47 4.80
C THR A 100 -14.16 4.02 3.37
N ASN A 101 -14.91 2.94 3.18
CA ASN A 101 -15.40 2.56 1.85
C ASN A 101 -16.62 3.42 1.52
N LEU A 102 -16.45 4.43 0.67
CA LEU A 102 -17.55 5.33 0.26
C LEU A 102 -18.42 4.77 -0.86
N LYS A 103 -18.18 3.51 -1.27
CA LYS A 103 -18.89 2.86 -2.39
C LYS A 103 -19.96 1.92 -1.90
N ASP A 104 -20.92 1.62 -2.77
CA ASP A 104 -22.02 0.68 -2.53
C ASP A 104 -21.62 -0.79 -2.78
N GLU A 105 -20.32 -1.05 -2.95
CA GLU A 105 -19.76 -2.37 -3.26
C GLU A 105 -18.58 -2.71 -2.36
N ASN A 106 -18.27 -4.01 -2.28
CA ASN A 106 -17.09 -4.48 -1.58
C ASN A 106 -15.82 -3.99 -2.28
N SER A 107 -14.83 -3.60 -1.50
CA SER A 107 -13.50 -3.23 -1.97
C SER A 107 -12.45 -4.00 -1.19
N LYS A 108 -11.45 -4.57 -1.87
CA LYS A 108 -10.28 -5.16 -1.23
C LYS A 108 -9.23 -4.07 -1.00
N VAL A 109 -8.83 -3.91 0.23
CA VAL A 109 -7.79 -2.94 0.61
C VAL A 109 -6.45 -3.65 0.75
N ILE A 110 -5.46 -3.14 0.05
CA ILE A 110 -4.07 -3.59 0.07
C ILE A 110 -3.20 -2.40 0.45
N LEU A 111 -2.35 -2.58 1.46
CA LEU A 111 -1.38 -1.57 1.89
C LEU A 111 0.01 -2.01 1.45
N ARG A 112 0.76 -1.09 0.85
CA ARG A 112 2.14 -1.33 0.44
C ARG A 112 3.04 -0.21 0.92
N THR A 113 4.28 -0.54 1.20
CA THR A 113 5.33 0.42 1.54
C THR A 113 6.48 0.29 0.57
N TYR A 114 7.05 1.43 0.19
CA TYR A 114 8.18 1.50 -0.73
C TYR A 114 9.27 2.42 -0.17
N GLY A 115 10.49 2.27 -0.68
CA GLY A 115 11.64 3.04 -0.25
C GLY A 115 12.39 2.41 0.93
N ASN A 116 13.37 3.15 1.46
CA ASN A 116 14.21 2.64 2.54
C ASN A 116 13.48 2.60 3.90
N ILE A 117 12.30 3.22 4.03
CA ILE A 117 11.43 3.11 5.20
C ILE A 117 10.68 1.77 5.25
N SER A 118 10.52 1.09 4.10
CA SER A 118 9.67 -0.11 3.97
C SER A 118 10.01 -1.24 4.97
N PRO A 119 11.28 -1.57 5.26
CA PRO A 119 11.60 -2.64 6.21
C PRO A 119 11.20 -2.32 7.66
N LEU A 120 10.96 -1.05 7.98
CA LEU A 120 10.64 -0.60 9.34
C LEU A 120 9.13 -0.58 9.59
N VAL A 121 8.31 -0.60 8.54
CA VAL A 121 6.86 -0.38 8.62
C VAL A 121 6.11 -1.70 8.62
N SER A 122 5.11 -1.79 9.49
CA SER A 122 4.14 -2.88 9.53
C SER A 122 2.72 -2.36 9.72
N PHE A 123 1.74 -3.15 9.30
CA PHE A 123 0.31 -2.82 9.39
C PHE A 123 -0.41 -3.81 10.31
N SER A 124 -1.31 -3.31 11.16
CA SER A 124 -2.16 -4.16 12.00
C SER A 124 -3.11 -5.04 11.19
N LYS A 125 -3.50 -4.57 10.01
CA LYS A 125 -4.36 -5.28 9.07
C LYS A 125 -3.95 -4.92 7.64
N ASN A 126 -3.88 -5.91 6.77
CA ASN A 126 -3.57 -5.73 5.35
C ASN A 126 -4.29 -6.79 4.53
N ASN A 127 -4.52 -6.52 3.25
CA ASN A 127 -5.10 -7.47 2.31
C ASN A 127 -6.49 -7.98 2.78
N PHE A 128 -7.41 -7.09 3.06
CA PHE A 128 -8.73 -7.37 3.61
C PHE A 128 -9.85 -6.75 2.78
N ILE A 129 -11.06 -7.27 2.94
CA ILE A 129 -12.27 -6.76 2.28
C ILE A 129 -12.93 -5.74 3.20
N MET A 130 -13.33 -4.61 2.65
CA MET A 130 -14.23 -3.63 3.25
C MET A 130 -15.60 -3.71 2.58
N HIS A 131 -16.64 -3.83 3.39
CA HIS A 131 -18.01 -3.80 2.92
C HIS A 131 -18.45 -2.36 2.56
N PRO A 132 -19.59 -2.20 1.84
CA PRO A 132 -20.15 -0.89 1.57
C PRO A 132 -20.28 -0.05 2.85
N HIS A 133 -19.80 1.20 2.79
CA HIS A 133 -19.86 2.18 3.89
C HIS A 133 -19.15 1.77 5.19
N GLU A 134 -18.40 0.67 5.17
CA GLU A 134 -17.60 0.22 6.31
C GLU A 134 -16.47 1.19 6.61
N LYS A 135 -16.22 1.40 7.92
CA LYS A 135 -15.06 2.12 8.44
C LYS A 135 -14.13 1.16 9.15
N VAL A 136 -12.85 1.24 8.80
CA VAL A 136 -11.80 0.40 9.39
C VAL A 136 -10.66 1.28 9.86
N SER A 137 -10.27 1.11 11.11
CA SER A 137 -9.08 1.74 11.68
C SER A 137 -7.88 0.81 11.52
N ILE A 138 -6.79 1.31 10.97
CA ILE A 138 -5.55 0.58 10.75
C ILE A 138 -4.44 1.25 11.53
N GLU A 139 -3.74 0.49 12.34
CA GLU A 139 -2.52 0.93 12.98
C GLU A 139 -1.34 0.65 12.04
N ILE A 140 -0.57 1.69 11.75
CA ILE A 140 0.69 1.64 11.03
C ILE A 140 1.78 1.76 12.09
N SER A 141 2.56 0.72 12.26
CA SER A 141 3.65 0.67 13.24
C SER A 141 4.98 0.79 12.52
N LEU A 142 5.85 1.64 13.05
CA LEU A 142 7.24 1.76 12.65
C LEU A 142 8.12 1.31 13.81
N TYR A 143 8.97 0.32 13.55
CA TYR A 143 9.93 -0.20 14.53
C TYR A 143 11.34 -0.08 13.99
N ASP A 144 12.20 0.56 14.76
CA ASP A 144 13.62 0.68 14.45
C ASP A 144 14.47 0.11 15.54
N ASN A 145 15.47 -0.67 15.15
CA ASN A 145 16.46 -1.27 16.03
C ASN A 145 17.88 -0.70 15.82
N ASP A 146 17.98 0.36 14.99
CA ASP A 146 19.27 0.99 14.71
C ASP A 146 19.64 2.03 15.78
N THR A 147 20.92 2.14 16.08
CA THR A 147 21.47 3.10 17.04
C THR A 147 22.08 4.32 16.37
N LYS A 148 22.12 4.34 15.03
CA LYS A 148 22.73 5.42 14.26
C LYS A 148 21.70 6.45 13.81
N ARG A 149 22.15 7.72 13.67
CA ARG A 149 21.33 8.74 13.04
C ARG A 149 21.08 8.37 11.56
N MET A 150 19.83 8.19 11.19
CA MET A 150 19.43 7.87 9.82
C MET A 150 18.13 8.57 9.45
N ASN A 151 18.02 8.96 8.20
CA ASN A 151 16.78 9.44 7.61
C ASN A 151 16.23 8.36 6.69
N TYR A 152 15.00 7.93 6.97
CA TYR A 152 14.29 7.01 6.13
C TYR A 152 13.15 7.74 5.43
N THR A 153 13.03 7.51 4.14
CA THR A 153 12.00 8.10 3.29
C THR A 153 11.39 7.03 2.39
N GLY A 154 10.19 7.28 1.95
CA GLY A 154 9.50 6.38 1.05
C GLY A 154 8.05 6.78 0.86
N GLU A 155 7.23 5.80 0.61
CA GLU A 155 5.85 5.97 0.28
C GLU A 155 5.01 4.84 0.88
N ILE A 156 3.82 5.18 1.35
CA ILE A 156 2.80 4.23 1.78
C ILE A 156 1.61 4.38 0.84
N ASP A 157 1.28 3.29 0.15
CA ASP A 157 0.14 3.21 -0.76
C ASP A 157 -1.04 2.51 -0.09
N VAL A 158 -2.21 3.14 -0.21
CA VAL A 158 -3.50 2.53 0.09
C VAL A 158 -4.17 2.22 -1.24
N ILE A 159 -4.24 0.95 -1.58
CA ILE A 159 -4.79 0.44 -2.83
C ILE A 159 -6.15 -0.15 -2.56
N SER A 160 -7.19 0.40 -3.19
CA SER A 160 -8.54 -0.15 -3.20
C SER A 160 -8.75 -0.88 -4.52
N LYS A 161 -8.93 -2.19 -4.46
CA LYS A 161 -9.21 -3.07 -5.61
C LYS A 161 -10.70 -3.39 -5.65
N LYS A 162 -11.31 -3.26 -6.82
CA LYS A 162 -12.71 -3.56 -7.08
C LYS A 162 -12.83 -4.47 -8.31
N ALA A 163 -13.75 -5.42 -8.30
CA ALA A 163 -14.09 -6.20 -9.48
C ALA A 163 -14.96 -5.39 -10.45
N ILE A 164 -14.63 -5.41 -11.75
CA ILE A 164 -15.45 -4.77 -12.79
C ILE A 164 -16.74 -5.58 -13.00
N TYR A 165 -16.68 -6.88 -12.82
CA TYR A 165 -17.82 -7.78 -13.05
C TYR A 165 -18.23 -8.45 -11.73
N ASN A 166 -19.53 -8.43 -11.42
CA ASN A 166 -20.10 -8.94 -10.15
C ASN A 166 -19.88 -10.44 -9.90
N PHE A 167 -19.55 -11.22 -10.93
CA PHE A 167 -19.25 -12.66 -10.81
C PHE A 167 -17.79 -12.95 -10.42
N LEU A 168 -16.93 -11.95 -10.43
CA LEU A 168 -15.52 -12.13 -10.05
C LEU A 168 -15.37 -12.01 -8.53
N PRO A 169 -14.72 -13.00 -7.87
CA PRO A 169 -14.45 -12.89 -6.46
C PRO A 169 -13.38 -11.81 -6.19
N ILE A 170 -13.64 -10.97 -5.21
CA ILE A 170 -12.63 -10.10 -4.61
C ILE A 170 -11.99 -10.89 -3.47
N SER A 171 -11.03 -11.72 -3.81
CA SER A 171 -10.28 -12.51 -2.82
C SER A 171 -8.91 -11.91 -2.55
#